data_8fed11b450ba77acd8c0577229e8e65a
#
_entry.id   8fed11b450ba77acd8c0577229e8e65a
#
_cell.length_a   1.000
_cell.length_b   1.000
_cell.length_c   1.000
_cell.angle_alpha   90.00
_cell.angle_beta   90.00
_cell.angle_gamma   90.00
#
_symmetry.space_group_name_H-M   'P 1'
#
loop_
_entity.id
_entity.type
_entity.pdbx_description
1 polymer ?
#
loop_
_entity_poly.entity_id
_entity_poly.type
_entity_poly.pdbx_seq_one_letter_code
_entity_poly.pdbx_strand_id
1 'polypeptide(L)'
;MKSIYTFLLLIIVVSACQSDFDNADLDSLLRNQDVSKKRALKIIEKAIAAVESSELKTSLKNELRSNVKYNYTIYRSSSEPVKITADIHDETYTVRATYYIHDSIPYFMQGTMRDQDRASGRYTHQELITYFNGKKVIKQLKKTALNKENRASDLSHIPSVDITEDIKQPDLDALLRYEEVKSILKIQ
;
A
#
# COMPACT_ATOMS: atom_id res chain seq x y z
N MET A 1 4.44 67.22 0.98
CA MET A 1 4.57 66.10 1.98
C MET A 1 4.14 64.79 1.29
N LYS A 2 5.11 63.95 0.92
CA LYS A 2 4.85 62.67 0.27
C LYS A 2 5.06 61.58 1.29
N SER A 3 3.96 60.93 1.68
CA SER A 3 3.99 59.78 2.61
C SER A 3 4.44 58.54 1.86
N ILE A 4 5.58 58.00 2.26
CA ILE A 4 6.13 56.74 1.73
C ILE A 4 5.58 55.62 2.61
N TYR A 5 4.62 54.88 2.11
CA TYR A 5 4.16 53.65 2.76
C TYR A 5 5.17 52.53 2.44
N THR A 6 5.99 52.21 3.45
CA THR A 6 6.88 51.07 3.41
C THR A 6 6.03 49.80 3.63
N PHE A 7 5.79 49.05 2.56
CA PHE A 7 5.11 47.76 2.61
C PHE A 7 6.12 46.73 3.14
N LEU A 8 6.01 46.42 4.43
CA LEU A 8 6.79 45.36 5.05
C LEU A 8 6.19 44.00 4.61
N LEU A 9 6.79 43.39 3.60
CA LEU A 9 6.41 42.06 3.12
C LEU A 9 6.91 41.02 4.14
N LEU A 10 6.02 40.62 5.04
CA LEU A 10 6.28 39.56 6.01
C LEU A 10 6.28 38.19 5.22
N ILE A 11 7.47 37.77 4.77
CA ILE A 11 7.66 36.44 4.23
C ILE A 11 7.55 35.46 5.40
N ILE A 12 6.38 34.88 5.60
CA ILE A 12 6.21 33.72 6.47
C ILE A 12 6.86 32.55 5.73
N VAL A 13 8.12 32.30 6.08
CA VAL A 13 8.77 31.01 5.72
C VAL A 13 8.06 29.96 6.55
N VAL A 14 7.04 29.33 5.97
CA VAL A 14 6.50 28.09 6.48
C VAL A 14 7.60 27.06 6.24
N SER A 15 8.50 26.93 7.22
CA SER A 15 9.37 25.76 7.31
C SER A 15 8.42 24.58 7.48
N ALA A 16 8.05 23.92 6.34
CA ALA A 16 7.50 22.61 6.40
C ALA A 16 8.52 21.78 7.18
N CYS A 17 8.17 21.43 8.42
CA CYS A 17 8.83 20.34 9.12
C CYS A 17 8.60 19.10 8.24
N GLN A 18 9.47 18.90 7.26
CA GLN A 18 9.72 17.58 6.73
C GLN A 18 10.20 16.81 7.96
N SER A 19 9.33 15.98 8.51
CA SER A 19 9.75 15.01 9.49
C SER A 19 10.80 14.18 8.76
N ASP A 20 12.08 14.39 9.10
CA ASP A 20 13.16 13.53 8.65
C ASP A 20 12.79 12.12 9.10
N PHE A 21 12.10 11.41 8.19
CA PHE A 21 11.88 9.99 8.37
C PHE A 21 13.23 9.35 8.14
N ASP A 22 13.84 8.90 9.23
CA ASP A 22 15.10 8.19 9.16
C ASP A 22 14.85 6.80 8.60
N ASN A 23 15.24 6.59 7.34
CA ASN A 23 15.20 5.27 6.70
C ASN A 23 15.96 4.20 7.52
N ALA A 24 16.90 4.59 8.38
CA ALA A 24 17.63 3.66 9.25
C ALA A 24 16.70 2.87 10.19
N ASP A 25 15.60 3.46 10.66
CA ASP A 25 14.60 2.73 11.46
C ASP A 25 13.89 1.66 10.63
N LEU A 26 13.56 1.96 9.37
CA LEU A 26 12.91 1.01 8.45
C LEU A 26 13.90 -0.09 8.01
N ASP A 27 15.14 0.27 7.68
CA ASP A 27 16.22 -0.67 7.38
C ASP A 27 16.43 -1.65 8.53
N SER A 28 16.53 -1.12 9.75
CA SER A 28 16.68 -1.92 10.96
C SER A 28 15.49 -2.87 11.15
N LEU A 29 14.25 -2.39 10.91
CA LEU A 29 13.05 -3.21 10.99
C LEU A 29 13.09 -4.37 9.99
N LEU A 30 13.41 -4.09 8.74
CA LEU A 30 13.36 -5.10 7.67
C LEU A 30 14.48 -6.15 7.78
N ARG A 31 15.60 -5.79 8.42
CA ARG A 31 16.75 -6.70 8.63
C ARG A 31 16.70 -7.44 9.96
N ASN A 32 16.10 -6.83 10.99
CA ASN A 32 16.07 -7.38 12.36
C ASN A 32 14.63 -7.75 12.76
N GLN A 33 14.38 -9.06 12.91
CA GLN A 33 13.05 -9.58 13.24
C GLN A 33 12.69 -9.45 14.73
N ASP A 34 13.63 -9.06 15.61
CA ASP A 34 13.42 -8.98 17.06
C ASP A 34 12.77 -7.65 17.53
N VAL A 35 12.32 -6.83 16.59
CA VAL A 35 11.59 -5.59 16.91
C VAL A 35 10.19 -5.92 17.42
N SER A 36 9.81 -5.35 18.56
CA SER A 36 8.46 -5.58 19.11
C SER A 36 7.38 -5.15 18.12
N LYS A 37 6.26 -5.91 18.04
CA LYS A 37 5.12 -5.64 17.14
C LYS A 37 4.66 -4.17 17.21
N LYS A 38 4.54 -3.61 18.43
CA LYS A 38 4.11 -2.22 18.64
C LYS A 38 5.09 -1.21 18.01
N ARG A 39 6.40 -1.41 18.18
CA ARG A 39 7.43 -0.55 17.59
C ARG A 39 7.43 -0.68 16.07
N ALA A 40 7.36 -1.91 15.56
CA ALA A 40 7.32 -2.18 14.13
C ALA A 40 6.15 -1.46 13.44
N LEU A 41 4.94 -1.56 13.98
CA LEU A 41 3.76 -0.87 13.44
C LEU A 41 3.96 0.65 13.39
N LYS A 42 4.52 1.26 14.46
CA LYS A 42 4.78 2.70 14.49
C LYS A 42 5.81 3.14 13.45
N ILE A 43 6.86 2.34 13.20
CA ILE A 43 7.86 2.62 12.16
C ILE A 43 7.18 2.57 10.78
N ILE A 44 6.39 1.53 10.51
CA ILE A 44 5.69 1.36 9.22
C ILE A 44 4.72 2.52 8.97
N GLU A 45 3.91 2.92 9.97
CA GLU A 45 2.97 4.03 9.84
C GLU A 45 3.68 5.35 9.50
N LYS A 46 4.83 5.63 10.14
CA LYS A 46 5.64 6.79 9.80
C LYS A 46 6.23 6.72 8.39
N ALA A 47 6.71 5.54 7.96
CA ALA A 47 7.23 5.33 6.62
C ALA A 47 6.16 5.58 5.55
N ILE A 48 4.94 5.07 5.75
CA ILE A 48 3.81 5.33 4.86
C ILE A 48 3.53 6.83 4.77
N ALA A 49 3.44 7.52 5.91
CA ALA A 49 3.17 8.96 5.94
C ALA A 49 4.26 9.76 5.21
N ALA A 50 5.53 9.38 5.34
CA ALA A 50 6.64 10.00 4.64
C ALA A 50 6.51 9.81 3.11
N VAL A 51 6.19 8.60 2.65
CA VAL A 51 5.97 8.32 1.22
C VAL A 51 4.80 9.13 0.68
N GLU A 52 3.67 9.21 1.41
CA GLU A 52 2.47 9.94 0.98
C GLU A 52 2.67 11.47 0.93
N SER A 53 3.58 12.01 1.75
CA SER A 53 3.91 13.44 1.76
C SER A 53 5.01 13.83 0.78
N SER A 54 5.64 12.87 0.11
CA SER A 54 6.76 13.11 -0.80
C SER A 54 6.31 13.40 -2.23
N GLU A 55 7.07 14.23 -2.95
CA GLU A 55 6.94 14.33 -4.40
C GLU A 55 7.54 13.09 -5.06
N LEU A 56 6.69 12.32 -5.74
CA LEU A 56 7.08 11.07 -6.38
C LEU A 56 6.96 11.15 -7.91
N LYS A 57 7.96 10.64 -8.60
CA LYS A 57 7.86 10.40 -10.05
C LYS A 57 7.03 9.15 -10.30
N THR A 58 6.10 9.25 -11.24
CA THR A 58 5.21 8.13 -11.58
C THR A 58 5.53 7.57 -12.96
N SER A 59 5.38 6.26 -13.11
CA SER A 59 5.38 5.58 -14.41
C SER A 59 4.28 4.54 -14.45
N LEU A 60 3.69 4.36 -15.63
CA LEU A 60 2.61 3.41 -15.87
C LEU A 60 3.15 2.21 -16.66
N LYS A 61 2.68 1.02 -16.32
CA LYS A 61 2.87 -0.19 -17.09
C LYS A 61 1.56 -0.93 -17.19
N ASN A 62 1.18 -1.28 -18.42
CA ASN A 62 -0.01 -2.07 -18.71
C ASN A 62 0.39 -3.37 -19.37
N GLU A 63 -0.27 -4.45 -19.00
CA GLU A 63 -0.03 -5.77 -19.56
C GLU A 63 -1.36 -6.52 -19.71
N LEU A 64 -1.47 -7.34 -20.75
CA LEU A 64 -2.58 -8.27 -20.96
C LEU A 64 -2.02 -9.68 -21.00
N ARG A 65 -2.44 -10.55 -20.08
CA ARG A 65 -2.08 -11.96 -20.04
C ARG A 65 -3.34 -12.81 -19.94
N SER A 66 -3.54 -13.75 -20.83
CA SER A 66 -4.67 -14.71 -20.76
C SER A 66 -6.02 -14.03 -20.46
N ASN A 67 -6.31 -12.89 -21.12
CA ASN A 67 -7.50 -12.04 -20.94
C ASN A 67 -7.57 -11.24 -19.60
N VAL A 68 -6.58 -11.38 -18.73
CA VAL A 68 -6.48 -10.58 -17.52
C VAL A 68 -5.71 -9.28 -17.82
N LYS A 69 -6.30 -8.14 -17.47
CA LYS A 69 -5.67 -6.83 -17.62
C LYS A 69 -4.95 -6.47 -16.32
N TYR A 70 -3.67 -6.14 -16.44
CA TYR A 70 -2.81 -5.68 -15.35
C TYR A 70 -2.40 -4.24 -15.63
N ASN A 71 -2.77 -3.33 -14.74
CA ASN A 71 -2.36 -1.94 -14.81
C ASN A 71 -1.55 -1.62 -13.54
N TYR A 72 -0.32 -1.16 -13.72
CA TYR A 72 0.56 -0.82 -12.62
C TYR A 72 0.90 0.67 -12.67
N THR A 73 0.86 1.31 -11.50
CA THR A 73 1.45 2.64 -11.29
C THR A 73 2.61 2.49 -10.33
N ILE A 74 3.80 2.86 -10.79
CA ILE A 74 5.03 2.77 -10.00
C ILE A 74 5.42 4.18 -9.60
N TYR A 75 5.57 4.39 -8.29
CA TYR A 75 5.97 5.65 -7.69
C TYR A 75 7.42 5.53 -7.22
N ARG A 76 8.26 6.47 -7.62
CA ARG A 76 9.69 6.48 -7.31
C ARG A 76 10.10 7.74 -6.56
N SER A 77 10.92 7.54 -5.53
CA SER A 77 11.73 8.60 -4.95
C SER A 77 13.13 8.48 -5.59
N SER A 78 13.54 9.51 -6.32
CA SER A 78 14.72 9.46 -7.18
C SER A 78 14.63 8.32 -8.23
N SER A 79 15.43 7.27 -8.11
CA SER A 79 15.41 6.09 -8.99
C SER A 79 14.67 4.90 -8.37
N GLU A 80 14.54 4.88 -7.04
CA GLU A 80 14.02 3.75 -6.27
C GLU A 80 12.49 3.73 -6.24
N PRO A 81 11.86 2.60 -6.54
CA PRO A 81 10.43 2.44 -6.35
C PRO A 81 10.12 2.35 -4.85
N VAL A 82 9.21 3.22 -4.37
CA VAL A 82 8.79 3.28 -2.96
C VAL A 82 7.33 2.88 -2.76
N LYS A 83 6.53 2.93 -3.84
CA LYS A 83 5.12 2.55 -3.82
C LYS A 83 4.73 1.98 -5.18
N ILE A 84 3.91 0.94 -5.19
CA ILE A 84 3.34 0.33 -6.39
C ILE A 84 1.85 0.16 -6.18
N THR A 85 1.03 0.64 -7.12
CA THR A 85 -0.38 0.29 -7.18
C THR A 85 -0.62 -0.63 -8.36
N ALA A 86 -1.29 -1.75 -8.11
CA ALA A 86 -1.69 -2.75 -9.09
C ALA A 86 -3.21 -2.80 -9.19
N ASP A 87 -3.75 -2.59 -10.39
CA ASP A 87 -5.15 -2.82 -10.71
C ASP A 87 -5.22 -4.03 -11.67
N ILE A 88 -5.87 -5.10 -11.23
CA ILE A 88 -5.99 -6.36 -11.96
C ILE A 88 -7.46 -6.62 -12.24
N HIS A 89 -7.80 -6.82 -13.49
CA HIS A 89 -9.17 -7.02 -13.93
C HIS A 89 -9.30 -8.28 -14.78
N ASP A 90 -10.17 -9.17 -14.35
CA ASP A 90 -10.65 -10.33 -15.09
C ASP A 90 -12.18 -10.25 -15.19
N GLU A 91 -12.79 -11.16 -15.93
CA GLU A 91 -14.25 -11.23 -16.07
C GLU A 91 -14.97 -11.40 -14.73
N THR A 92 -14.40 -12.18 -13.80
CA THR A 92 -15.03 -12.58 -12.55
C THR A 92 -14.43 -11.89 -11.34
N TYR A 93 -13.21 -11.37 -11.43
CA TYR A 93 -12.57 -10.72 -10.28
C TYR A 93 -11.93 -9.39 -10.64
N THR A 94 -11.83 -8.55 -9.64
CA THR A 94 -11.08 -7.29 -9.69
C THR A 94 -10.27 -7.18 -8.41
N VAL A 95 -8.98 -6.88 -8.55
CA VAL A 95 -8.08 -6.63 -7.42
C VAL A 95 -7.45 -5.26 -7.62
N ARG A 96 -7.46 -4.47 -6.58
CA ARG A 96 -6.62 -3.28 -6.46
C ARG A 96 -5.75 -3.43 -5.23
N ALA A 97 -4.44 -3.39 -5.40
CA ALA A 97 -3.49 -3.50 -4.30
C ALA A 97 -2.46 -2.38 -4.38
N THR A 98 -2.14 -1.80 -3.22
CA THR A 98 -1.06 -0.83 -3.06
C THR A 98 -0.02 -1.42 -2.13
N TYR A 99 1.22 -1.48 -2.60
CA TYR A 99 2.38 -1.93 -1.86
C TYR A 99 3.28 -0.74 -1.57
N TYR A 100 3.75 -0.65 -0.33
CA TYR A 100 4.83 0.25 0.06
C TYR A 100 6.08 -0.59 0.27
N ILE A 101 7.15 -0.18 -0.37
CA ILE A 101 8.37 -0.97 -0.52
C ILE A 101 9.59 -0.15 -0.16
N HIS A 102 10.60 -0.83 0.35
CA HIS A 102 11.91 -0.27 0.62
C HIS A 102 12.95 -1.34 0.30
N ASP A 103 13.99 -0.99 -0.47
CA ASP A 103 14.98 -1.94 -0.97
C ASP A 103 14.35 -3.18 -1.65
N SER A 104 13.29 -2.97 -2.43
CA SER A 104 12.51 -4.05 -3.07
C SER A 104 11.81 -5.01 -2.09
N ILE A 105 11.70 -4.66 -0.81
CA ILE A 105 11.02 -5.44 0.23
C ILE A 105 9.72 -4.74 0.62
N PRO A 106 8.56 -5.40 0.54
CA PRO A 106 7.32 -4.81 0.99
C PRO A 106 7.29 -4.73 2.52
N TYR A 107 6.86 -3.59 3.05
CA TYR A 107 6.63 -3.44 4.48
C TYR A 107 5.16 -3.17 4.82
N PHE A 108 4.37 -2.81 3.82
CA PHE A 108 2.92 -2.62 3.96
C PHE A 108 2.21 -2.92 2.66
N MET A 109 1.01 -3.50 2.78
CA MET A 109 0.09 -3.69 1.66
C MET A 109 -1.33 -3.37 2.12
N GLN A 110 -2.05 -2.64 1.27
CA GLN A 110 -3.49 -2.50 1.36
C GLN A 110 -4.10 -2.90 0.02
N GLY A 111 -5.11 -3.74 0.06
CA GLY A 111 -5.79 -4.19 -1.15
C GLY A 111 -7.27 -4.38 -0.96
N THR A 112 -8.01 -4.22 -2.06
CA THR A 112 -9.41 -4.59 -2.18
C THR A 112 -9.56 -5.65 -3.25
N MET A 113 -10.40 -6.63 -3.01
CA MET A 113 -10.73 -7.67 -3.96
C MET A 113 -12.24 -7.78 -4.09
N ARG A 114 -12.70 -7.93 -5.32
CA ARG A 114 -14.05 -8.32 -5.64
C ARG A 114 -13.98 -9.60 -6.47
N ASP A 115 -14.65 -10.62 -6.01
CA ASP A 115 -14.71 -11.91 -6.67
C ASP A 115 -16.16 -12.35 -6.84
N GLN A 116 -16.51 -12.91 -7.98
CA GLN A 116 -17.83 -13.46 -8.27
C GLN A 116 -17.80 -14.97 -8.13
N ASP A 117 -18.56 -15.48 -7.18
CA ASP A 117 -18.89 -16.91 -7.13
C ASP A 117 -19.79 -17.27 -8.31
N ARG A 118 -19.24 -18.00 -9.29
CA ARG A 118 -19.97 -18.42 -10.49
C ARG A 118 -21.18 -19.29 -10.19
N ALA A 119 -21.15 -20.06 -9.11
CA ALA A 119 -22.24 -20.98 -8.76
C ALA A 119 -23.46 -20.23 -8.18
N SER A 120 -23.23 -19.25 -7.32
CA SER A 120 -24.30 -18.47 -6.67
C SER A 120 -24.60 -17.14 -7.36
N GLY A 121 -23.73 -16.68 -8.24
CA GLY A 121 -23.77 -15.34 -8.84
C GLY A 121 -23.54 -14.20 -7.85
N ARG A 122 -23.14 -14.50 -6.60
CA ARG A 122 -22.88 -13.52 -5.55
C ARG A 122 -21.48 -12.98 -5.67
N TYR A 123 -21.31 -11.73 -5.23
CA TYR A 123 -20.00 -11.08 -5.18
C TYR A 123 -19.49 -11.03 -3.74
N THR A 124 -18.25 -11.44 -3.56
CA THR A 124 -17.50 -11.26 -2.33
C THR A 124 -16.62 -10.02 -2.48
N HIS A 125 -16.77 -9.08 -1.55
CA HIS A 125 -15.92 -7.90 -1.48
C HIS A 125 -15.06 -8.02 -0.24
N GLN A 126 -13.76 -7.85 -0.39
CA GLN A 126 -12.80 -7.94 0.70
C GLN A 126 -11.86 -6.72 0.68
N GLU A 127 -11.51 -6.26 1.87
CA GLU A 127 -10.37 -5.36 2.09
C GLU A 127 -9.36 -6.10 2.97
N LEU A 128 -8.10 -6.06 2.56
CA LEU A 128 -6.99 -6.65 3.28
C LEU A 128 -5.93 -5.60 3.54
N ILE A 129 -5.49 -5.49 4.80
CA ILE A 129 -4.41 -4.62 5.21
C ILE A 129 -3.36 -5.48 5.89
N THR A 130 -2.13 -5.47 5.38
CA THR A 130 -1.05 -6.33 5.85
C THR A 130 0.20 -5.52 6.17
N TYR A 131 0.75 -5.73 7.35
CA TYR A 131 2.01 -5.17 7.82
C TYR A 131 3.07 -6.27 7.84
N PHE A 132 4.24 -5.98 7.27
CA PHE A 132 5.33 -6.93 7.15
C PHE A 132 6.56 -6.47 7.95
N ASN A 133 7.30 -7.44 8.47
CA ASN A 133 8.67 -7.27 8.92
C ASN A 133 9.54 -8.20 8.07
N GLY A 134 10.12 -7.68 6.99
CA GLY A 134 10.72 -8.49 5.96
C GLY A 134 9.71 -9.46 5.33
N LYS A 135 9.96 -10.78 5.44
CA LYS A 135 9.04 -11.79 4.90
C LYS A 135 7.94 -12.23 5.89
N LYS A 136 7.95 -11.68 7.11
CA LYS A 136 7.01 -12.07 8.16
C LYS A 136 5.84 -11.09 8.23
N VAL A 137 4.61 -11.61 8.20
CA VAL A 137 3.42 -10.83 8.53
C VAL A 137 3.38 -10.61 10.04
N ILE A 138 3.32 -9.36 10.47
CA ILE A 138 3.24 -8.99 11.89
C ILE A 138 1.83 -8.53 12.29
N LYS A 139 1.02 -8.13 11.31
CA LYS A 139 -0.40 -7.82 11.52
C LYS A 139 -1.14 -7.92 10.19
N GLN A 140 -2.33 -8.53 10.23
CA GLN A 140 -3.22 -8.58 9.09
C GLN A 140 -4.66 -8.31 9.52
N LEU A 141 -5.31 -7.36 8.85
CA LEU A 141 -6.69 -6.98 9.08
C LEU A 141 -7.49 -7.29 7.82
N LYS A 142 -8.68 -7.86 8.00
CA LYS A 142 -9.60 -8.22 6.93
C LYS A 142 -11.00 -7.68 7.18
N LYS A 143 -11.64 -7.18 6.13
CA LYS A 143 -13.07 -6.93 6.07
C LYS A 143 -13.66 -7.76 4.95
N THR A 144 -14.88 -8.25 5.11
CA THR A 144 -15.57 -9.02 4.08
C THR A 144 -17.04 -8.65 4.04
N ALA A 145 -17.56 -8.41 2.85
CA ALA A 145 -18.98 -8.26 2.58
C ALA A 145 -19.40 -9.19 1.45
N LEU A 146 -20.62 -9.72 1.56
CA LEU A 146 -21.29 -10.48 0.50
C LEU A 146 -22.38 -9.61 -0.11
N ASN A 147 -22.39 -9.48 -1.44
CA ASN A 147 -23.39 -8.71 -2.15
C ASN A 147 -24.02 -9.54 -3.27
N LYS A 148 -25.28 -9.28 -3.60
CA LYS A 148 -25.95 -9.86 -4.74
C LYS A 148 -25.71 -9.06 -6.03
N GLU A 149 -25.31 -7.81 -5.91
CA GLU A 149 -25.10 -6.89 -7.01
C GLU A 149 -23.60 -6.69 -7.28
N ASN A 150 -23.27 -6.46 -8.54
CA ASN A 150 -21.91 -6.12 -8.98
C ASN A 150 -21.56 -4.65 -8.62
N ARG A 151 -21.96 -4.17 -7.45
CA ARG A 151 -21.57 -2.85 -6.94
C ARG A 151 -20.39 -3.00 -6.00
N ALA A 152 -19.46 -2.05 -6.06
CA ALA A 152 -18.46 -1.93 -5.01
C ALA A 152 -19.18 -1.75 -3.67
N SER A 153 -19.00 -2.69 -2.74
CA SER A 153 -19.56 -2.56 -1.40
C SER A 153 -18.76 -1.51 -0.65
N ASP A 154 -19.48 -0.61 0.02
CA ASP A 154 -18.85 0.25 1.00
C ASP A 154 -18.46 -0.58 2.23
N LEU A 155 -17.17 -0.85 2.37
CA LEU A 155 -16.61 -1.60 3.50
C LEU A 155 -16.33 -0.70 4.72
N SER A 156 -16.58 0.61 4.65
CA SER A 156 -16.28 1.55 5.73
C SER A 156 -17.01 1.21 7.02
N HIS A 157 -18.23 0.70 6.92
CA HIS A 157 -19.08 0.33 8.07
C HIS A 157 -18.79 -1.08 8.61
N ILE A 158 -17.96 -1.86 7.92
CA ILE A 158 -17.62 -3.22 8.35
C ILE A 158 -16.42 -3.17 9.28
N PRO A 159 -16.52 -3.70 10.49
CA PRO A 159 -15.36 -3.75 11.38
C PRO A 159 -14.28 -4.65 10.80
N SER A 160 -13.03 -4.22 10.95
CA SER A 160 -11.88 -5.03 10.59
C SER A 160 -11.71 -6.15 11.62
N VAL A 161 -11.48 -7.36 11.13
CA VAL A 161 -11.10 -8.52 11.95
C VAL A 161 -9.59 -8.68 11.87
N ASP A 162 -8.91 -8.78 13.02
CA ASP A 162 -7.49 -9.14 13.06
C ASP A 162 -7.38 -10.66 12.87
N ILE A 163 -6.82 -11.06 11.74
CA ILE A 163 -6.65 -12.46 11.35
C ILE A 163 -5.19 -12.91 11.45
N THR A 164 -4.35 -12.14 12.12
CA THR A 164 -2.89 -12.41 12.21
C THR A 164 -2.59 -13.78 12.82
N GLU A 165 -3.37 -14.21 13.81
CA GLU A 165 -3.15 -15.48 14.54
C GLU A 165 -3.86 -16.67 13.88
N ASP A 166 -4.89 -16.43 13.08
CA ASP A 166 -5.66 -17.49 12.39
C ASP A 166 -4.89 -18.07 11.20
N ILE A 167 -3.84 -17.40 10.76
CA ILE A 167 -3.08 -17.74 9.58
C ILE A 167 -1.92 -18.64 10.00
N LYS A 168 -2.10 -19.94 9.88
CA LYS A 168 -1.04 -20.96 10.10
C LYS A 168 0.17 -20.79 9.14
N GLN A 169 -0.04 -20.11 8.04
CA GLN A 169 0.98 -19.52 7.18
C GLN A 169 0.56 -18.08 6.97
N PRO A 170 1.46 -17.08 7.22
CA PRO A 170 1.16 -15.70 6.88
C PRO A 170 0.68 -15.68 5.45
N ASP A 171 -0.37 -14.90 5.21
CA ASP A 171 -1.05 -14.91 3.92
C ASP A 171 -0.01 -14.76 2.81
N LEU A 172 0.51 -15.92 2.43
CA LEU A 172 1.45 -16.06 1.35
C LEU A 172 0.90 -15.38 0.09
N ASP A 173 -0.45 -15.28 -0.02
CA ASP A 173 -1.08 -14.62 -1.14
C ASP A 173 -0.69 -13.14 -1.26
N ALA A 174 -0.55 -12.41 -0.15
CA ALA A 174 -0.12 -11.03 -0.22
C ALA A 174 1.34 -10.89 -0.67
N LEU A 175 2.23 -11.76 -0.15
CA LEU A 175 3.63 -11.81 -0.56
C LEU A 175 3.79 -12.44 -1.95
N LEU A 176 3.07 -13.52 -2.26
CA LEU A 176 3.10 -14.14 -3.59
C LEU A 176 2.63 -13.18 -4.67
N ARG A 177 1.57 -12.42 -4.42
CA ARG A 177 1.12 -11.37 -5.34
C ARG A 177 2.15 -10.27 -5.49
N TYR A 178 2.87 -9.90 -4.43
CA TYR A 178 3.96 -8.95 -4.53
C TYR A 178 5.13 -9.51 -5.35
N GLU A 179 5.52 -10.76 -5.16
CA GLU A 179 6.57 -11.39 -5.96
C GLU A 179 6.17 -11.49 -7.45
N GLU A 180 4.89 -11.74 -7.73
CA GLU A 180 4.35 -11.66 -9.09
C GLU A 180 4.48 -10.25 -9.67
N VAL A 181 4.03 -9.22 -8.93
CA VAL A 181 4.15 -7.81 -9.32
C VAL A 181 5.61 -7.44 -9.57
N LYS A 182 6.50 -7.83 -8.68
CA LYS A 182 7.94 -7.62 -8.78
C LYS A 182 8.54 -8.26 -10.04
N SER A 183 8.16 -9.51 -10.31
CA SER A 183 8.58 -10.23 -11.52
C SER A 183 8.12 -9.55 -12.80
N ILE A 184 6.86 -9.12 -12.85
CA ILE A 184 6.27 -8.44 -14.02
C ILE A 184 6.96 -7.10 -14.26
N LEU A 185 7.25 -6.36 -13.20
CA LEU A 185 7.88 -5.04 -13.28
C LEU A 185 9.39 -5.11 -13.48
N LYS A 186 9.99 -6.31 -13.37
CA LYS A 186 11.45 -6.52 -13.40
C LYS A 186 12.18 -5.63 -12.39
N ILE A 187 11.60 -5.47 -11.20
CA ILE A 187 12.23 -4.80 -10.07
C ILE A 187 13.24 -5.79 -9.47
N GLN A 188 14.50 -5.37 -9.47
CA GLN A 188 15.59 -6.17 -8.87
C GLN A 188 15.66 -5.94 -7.37
#